data_5549e3227edb4893be5fd6af1ef55e1f
#
_entry.id   5549e3227edb4893be5fd6af1ef55e1f
#
_cell.length_a   1.000
_cell.length_b   1.000
_cell.length_c   1.000
_cell.angle_alpha   90.00
_cell.angle_beta   90.00
_cell.angle_gamma   90.00
#
_symmetry.space_group_name_H-M   'P 1'
#
loop_
_entity.id
_entity.type
_entity.pdbx_description
1 polymer ?
#
loop_
_entity_poly.entity_id
_entity_poly.type
_entity_poly.pdbx_seq_one_letter_code
_entity_poly.pdbx_strand_id
1 'polypeptide(L)'
;MDFWHDAAAQKRWLRRFVLLTAVLLVPVFALAVFARPSADDYIYAARTHAVVQQYGFDLPRLLRAAWDTNAYYYENWQGLYVSGFTLAFQPAIFGNKWYGITLLCVLLPLFFCLYGLMRCVVLRLDPAQKHLPWALALLLTFAFIQGMPSPVEGLYWFNGAMNYLPYFSLAALNAGLAFALCFAGKLVPRQKVLYALTGCVCSLVIGGGHQVAGLLNVLVLLLAAVLCARRPTCLLYTSDAADD
;
A
#
# COMPACT_ATOMS: atom_id res chain seq x y z
N MET A 1 -13.32 22.45 28.05
CA MET A 1 -13.71 21.05 27.77
C MET A 1 -12.63 20.43 26.94
N ASP A 2 -11.79 19.61 27.56
CA ASP A 2 -10.64 19.01 26.84
C ASP A 2 -11.11 17.88 25.92
N PHE A 3 -11.34 18.23 24.66
CA PHE A 3 -11.70 17.27 23.60
C PHE A 3 -10.78 16.02 23.59
N TRP A 4 -9.51 16.21 23.90
CA TRP A 4 -8.51 15.15 23.89
C TRP A 4 -8.70 14.09 25.00
N HIS A 5 -9.45 14.42 26.04
CA HIS A 5 -9.74 13.53 27.16
C HIS A 5 -11.17 12.95 27.14
N ASP A 6 -12.07 13.43 26.27
CA ASP A 6 -13.43 12.90 26.11
C ASP A 6 -13.48 11.85 24.99
N ALA A 7 -13.33 10.58 25.33
CA ALA A 7 -13.42 9.46 24.40
C ALA A 7 -14.76 9.41 23.63
N ALA A 8 -15.88 9.85 24.25
CA ALA A 8 -17.18 9.87 23.59
C ALA A 8 -17.25 11.00 22.54
N ALA A 9 -16.67 12.16 22.82
CA ALA A 9 -16.57 13.26 21.86
C ALA A 9 -15.67 12.86 20.69
N GLN A 10 -14.52 12.24 20.94
CA GLN A 10 -13.62 11.75 19.90
C GLN A 10 -14.31 10.75 18.98
N LYS A 11 -15.05 9.77 19.54
CA LYS A 11 -15.80 8.78 18.77
C LYS A 11 -16.90 9.42 17.91
N ARG A 12 -17.65 10.40 18.46
CA ARG A 12 -18.67 11.14 17.69
C ARG A 12 -18.04 11.93 16.54
N TRP A 13 -16.92 12.61 16.80
CA TRP A 13 -16.20 13.37 15.79
C TRP A 13 -15.67 12.47 14.70
N LEU A 14 -15.01 11.37 15.06
CA LEU A 14 -14.51 10.36 14.09
C LEU A 14 -15.64 9.83 13.20
N ARG A 15 -16.79 9.49 13.79
CA ARG A 15 -17.96 9.03 13.00
C ARG A 15 -18.43 10.09 12.00
N ARG A 16 -18.52 11.36 12.41
CA ARG A 16 -18.90 12.46 11.51
C ARG A 16 -17.88 12.64 10.39
N PHE A 17 -16.61 12.59 10.74
CA PHE A 17 -15.51 12.70 9.77
C PHE A 17 -15.54 11.57 8.74
N VAL A 18 -15.72 10.31 9.19
CA VAL A 18 -15.86 9.16 8.29
C VAL A 18 -17.06 9.32 7.36
N LEU A 19 -18.22 9.72 7.89
CA LEU A 19 -19.42 9.94 7.09
C LEU A 19 -19.22 11.05 6.05
N LEU A 20 -18.65 12.18 6.46
CA LEU A 20 -18.33 13.29 5.53
C LEU A 20 -17.38 12.83 4.42
N THR A 21 -16.30 12.16 4.78
CA THR A 21 -15.33 11.64 3.80
C THR A 21 -15.99 10.64 2.85
N ALA A 22 -16.84 9.76 3.35
CA ALA A 22 -17.59 8.81 2.52
C ALA A 22 -18.48 9.53 1.50
N VAL A 23 -19.20 10.57 1.93
CA VAL A 23 -20.05 11.40 1.02
C VAL A 23 -19.18 12.08 -0.04
N LEU A 24 -18.04 12.66 0.36
CA LEU A 24 -17.13 13.35 -0.56
C LEU A 24 -16.44 12.40 -1.55
N LEU A 25 -16.34 11.10 -1.24
CA LEU A 25 -15.81 10.08 -2.14
C LEU A 25 -16.85 9.51 -3.11
N VAL A 26 -18.15 9.75 -2.89
CA VAL A 26 -19.22 9.25 -3.78
C VAL A 26 -18.96 9.60 -5.26
N PRO A 27 -18.63 10.85 -5.63
CA PRO A 27 -18.35 11.18 -7.03
C PRO A 27 -17.18 10.39 -7.62
N VAL A 28 -16.12 10.12 -6.82
CA VAL A 28 -14.96 9.34 -7.24
C VAL A 28 -15.36 7.92 -7.60
N PHE A 29 -16.20 7.27 -6.78
CA PHE A 29 -16.72 5.93 -7.06
C PHE A 29 -17.73 5.92 -8.20
N ALA A 30 -18.58 6.96 -8.31
CA ALA A 30 -19.54 7.07 -9.41
C ALA A 30 -18.83 7.18 -10.77
N LEU A 31 -17.75 7.93 -10.86
CA LEU A 31 -16.94 8.06 -12.08
C LEU A 31 -16.29 6.74 -12.51
N ALA A 32 -15.96 5.85 -11.57
CA ALA A 32 -15.37 4.55 -11.88
C ALA A 32 -16.26 3.67 -12.79
N VAL A 33 -17.58 3.87 -12.74
CA VAL A 33 -18.54 3.14 -13.61
C VAL A 33 -18.30 3.46 -15.09
N PHE A 34 -17.78 4.65 -15.40
CA PHE A 34 -17.49 5.10 -16.76
C PHE A 34 -16.07 4.76 -17.22
N ALA A 35 -15.21 4.29 -16.33
CA ALA A 35 -13.85 3.88 -16.68
C ALA A 35 -13.84 2.72 -17.69
N ARG A 36 -12.93 2.76 -18.63
CA ARG A 36 -12.77 1.75 -19.69
C ARG A 36 -11.28 1.47 -19.91
N PRO A 37 -10.94 0.24 -20.32
CA PRO A 37 -9.56 -0.08 -20.67
C PRO A 37 -9.10 0.76 -21.85
N SER A 38 -7.84 1.15 -21.82
CA SER A 38 -7.21 1.96 -22.87
C SER A 38 -5.73 1.62 -23.00
N ALA A 39 -5.17 1.95 -24.17
CA ALA A 39 -3.74 1.84 -24.46
C ALA A 39 -3.13 0.50 -24.00
N ASP A 40 -2.15 0.56 -23.11
CA ASP A 40 -1.35 -0.57 -22.63
C ASP A 40 -2.17 -1.65 -21.88
N ASP A 41 -3.36 -1.31 -21.38
CA ASP A 41 -4.24 -2.30 -20.75
C ASP A 41 -4.50 -3.49 -21.68
N TYR A 42 -4.72 -3.25 -22.97
CA TYR A 42 -4.98 -4.32 -23.93
C TYR A 42 -3.75 -5.19 -24.17
N ILE A 43 -2.57 -4.60 -24.12
CA ILE A 43 -1.30 -5.29 -24.40
C ILE A 43 -0.94 -6.21 -23.23
N TYR A 44 -0.95 -5.68 -22.00
CA TYR A 44 -0.62 -6.47 -20.81
C TYR A 44 -1.64 -7.58 -20.54
N ALA A 45 -2.92 -7.33 -20.79
CA ALA A 45 -4.00 -8.30 -20.56
C ALA A 45 -4.21 -9.32 -21.70
N ALA A 46 -3.54 -9.18 -22.82
CA ALA A 46 -3.84 -9.98 -24.03
C ALA A 46 -3.89 -11.49 -23.76
N ARG A 47 -2.88 -12.03 -23.04
CA ARG A 47 -2.80 -13.47 -22.75
C ARG A 47 -3.85 -13.92 -21.73
N THR A 48 -4.06 -13.17 -20.66
CA THR A 48 -5.06 -13.48 -19.63
C THR A 48 -6.48 -13.34 -20.17
N HIS A 49 -6.73 -12.33 -21.01
CA HIS A 49 -8.01 -12.17 -21.70
C HIS A 49 -8.30 -13.36 -22.64
N ALA A 50 -7.32 -13.83 -23.42
CA ALA A 50 -7.47 -15.01 -24.28
C ALA A 50 -7.84 -16.25 -23.47
N VAL A 51 -7.23 -16.46 -22.29
CA VAL A 51 -7.60 -17.55 -21.38
C VAL A 51 -9.06 -17.46 -20.96
N VAL A 52 -9.53 -16.25 -20.54
CA VAL A 52 -10.92 -16.06 -20.13
C VAL A 52 -11.89 -16.32 -21.30
N GLN A 53 -11.56 -15.87 -22.50
CA GLN A 53 -12.40 -16.08 -23.67
C GLN A 53 -12.53 -17.57 -24.06
N GLN A 54 -11.45 -18.33 -23.93
CA GLN A 54 -11.42 -19.73 -24.35
C GLN A 54 -11.90 -20.71 -23.26
N TYR A 55 -11.56 -20.45 -22.00
CA TYR A 55 -11.77 -21.41 -20.89
C TYR A 55 -12.62 -20.86 -19.75
N GLY A 56 -13.06 -19.59 -19.81
CA GLY A 56 -13.70 -18.93 -18.70
C GLY A 56 -12.72 -18.65 -17.54
N PHE A 57 -13.22 -18.72 -16.30
CA PHE A 57 -12.37 -18.56 -15.11
C PHE A 57 -11.60 -19.87 -14.83
N ASP A 58 -10.34 -19.91 -15.23
CA ASP A 58 -9.39 -20.98 -14.95
C ASP A 58 -8.15 -20.39 -14.28
N LEU A 59 -8.10 -20.45 -12.96
CA LEU A 59 -7.04 -19.80 -12.17
C LEU A 59 -5.62 -20.30 -12.52
N PRO A 60 -5.34 -21.60 -12.65
CA PRO A 60 -4.03 -22.09 -13.05
C PRO A 60 -3.56 -21.53 -14.40
N ARG A 61 -4.44 -21.52 -15.40
CA ARG A 61 -4.13 -20.96 -16.73
C ARG A 61 -3.94 -19.44 -16.69
N LEU A 62 -4.75 -18.73 -15.91
CA LEU A 62 -4.61 -17.29 -15.71
C LEU A 62 -3.27 -16.94 -15.06
N LEU A 63 -2.88 -17.66 -14.01
CA LEU A 63 -1.59 -17.45 -13.35
C LEU A 63 -0.43 -17.72 -14.32
N ARG A 64 -0.54 -18.78 -15.13
CA ARG A 64 0.47 -19.08 -16.14
C ARG A 64 0.55 -17.99 -17.20
N ALA A 65 -0.57 -17.53 -17.75
CA ALA A 65 -0.63 -16.46 -18.74
C ALA A 65 -0.07 -15.14 -18.21
N ALA A 66 -0.36 -14.80 -16.94
CA ALA A 66 0.20 -13.64 -16.28
C ALA A 66 1.72 -13.76 -16.07
N TRP A 67 2.19 -14.95 -15.70
CA TRP A 67 3.63 -15.23 -15.60
C TRP A 67 4.34 -15.10 -16.95
N ASP A 68 3.76 -15.66 -18.02
CA ASP A 68 4.32 -15.55 -19.36
C ASP A 68 4.31 -14.11 -19.89
N THR A 69 3.32 -13.30 -19.50
CA THR A 69 3.32 -11.85 -19.76
C THR A 69 4.45 -11.17 -19.01
N ASN A 70 4.60 -11.46 -17.72
CA ASN A 70 5.66 -10.88 -16.90
C ASN A 70 7.07 -11.25 -17.39
N ALA A 71 7.30 -12.53 -17.76
CA ALA A 71 8.57 -13.00 -18.31
C ALA A 71 8.92 -12.25 -19.60
N TYR A 72 7.95 -12.08 -20.49
CA TYR A 72 8.15 -11.33 -21.74
C TYR A 72 8.60 -9.88 -21.48
N TYR A 73 7.90 -9.13 -20.56
CA TYR A 73 8.25 -7.74 -20.25
C TYR A 73 9.51 -7.61 -19.42
N TYR A 74 9.83 -8.61 -18.60
CA TYR A 74 11.09 -8.67 -17.88
C TYR A 74 12.28 -8.74 -18.86
N GLU A 75 12.21 -9.60 -19.86
CA GLU A 75 13.30 -9.83 -20.82
C GLU A 75 13.39 -8.72 -21.89
N ASN A 76 12.25 -8.13 -22.29
CA ASN A 76 12.19 -7.29 -23.49
C ASN A 76 11.91 -5.81 -23.21
N TRP A 77 11.68 -5.40 -21.94
CA TRP A 77 11.31 -4.02 -21.63
C TRP A 77 12.03 -3.46 -20.40
N GLN A 78 11.47 -3.58 -19.21
CA GLN A 78 11.93 -2.85 -18.01
C GLN A 78 12.72 -3.68 -17.01
N GLY A 79 12.81 -4.99 -17.16
CA GLY A 79 13.46 -5.87 -16.19
C GLY A 79 12.75 -5.92 -14.81
N LEU A 80 11.45 -5.59 -14.76
CA LEU A 80 10.64 -5.65 -13.55
C LEU A 80 9.98 -7.03 -13.42
N TYR A 81 10.21 -7.71 -12.30
CA TYR A 81 9.77 -9.11 -12.12
C TYR A 81 8.40 -9.26 -11.45
N VAL A 82 7.68 -8.15 -11.14
CA VAL A 82 6.33 -8.15 -10.56
C VAL A 82 5.34 -7.38 -11.42
N SER A 83 5.76 -6.26 -12.04
CA SER A 83 4.90 -5.32 -12.73
C SER A 83 4.05 -5.97 -13.81
N GLY A 84 4.67 -6.70 -14.74
CA GLY A 84 3.95 -7.37 -15.84
C GLY A 84 2.94 -8.40 -15.35
N PHE A 85 3.23 -9.08 -14.23
CA PHE A 85 2.31 -10.02 -13.61
C PHE A 85 1.06 -9.32 -13.08
N THR A 86 1.23 -8.20 -12.35
CA THR A 86 0.10 -7.45 -11.78
C THR A 86 -0.74 -6.79 -12.87
N LEU A 87 -0.10 -6.25 -13.91
CA LEU A 87 -0.78 -5.58 -15.03
C LEU A 87 -1.56 -6.55 -15.93
N ALA A 88 -1.19 -7.82 -15.96
CA ALA A 88 -1.92 -8.86 -16.69
C ALA A 88 -3.32 -9.15 -16.10
N PHE A 89 -3.60 -8.77 -14.85
CA PHE A 89 -4.86 -9.02 -14.16
C PHE A 89 -5.83 -7.83 -14.17
N GLN A 90 -5.79 -6.98 -15.18
CA GLN A 90 -6.78 -5.90 -15.26
C GLN A 90 -8.23 -6.45 -15.25
N PRO A 91 -9.16 -5.77 -14.56
CA PRO A 91 -10.52 -6.30 -14.36
C PRO A 91 -11.32 -6.55 -15.64
N ALA A 92 -11.03 -5.80 -16.74
CA ALA A 92 -11.75 -5.97 -18.00
C ALA A 92 -11.45 -7.28 -18.73
N ILE A 93 -10.49 -8.12 -18.28
CA ILE A 93 -10.33 -9.46 -18.82
C ILE A 93 -11.63 -10.28 -18.68
N PHE A 94 -12.44 -9.99 -17.66
CA PHE A 94 -13.77 -10.60 -17.44
C PHE A 94 -14.92 -9.83 -18.08
N GLY A 95 -14.63 -8.74 -18.80
CA GLY A 95 -15.59 -7.88 -19.49
C GLY A 95 -15.52 -6.42 -19.02
N ASN A 96 -15.78 -5.50 -19.94
CA ASN A 96 -15.63 -4.06 -19.71
C ASN A 96 -16.41 -3.49 -18.52
N LYS A 97 -17.55 -4.12 -18.15
CA LYS A 97 -18.34 -3.71 -16.98
C LYS A 97 -17.60 -3.83 -15.65
N TRP A 98 -16.56 -4.67 -15.59
CA TRP A 98 -15.77 -4.89 -14.38
C TRP A 98 -14.59 -3.92 -14.24
N TYR A 99 -14.32 -3.14 -15.29
CA TYR A 99 -13.12 -2.29 -15.30
C TYR A 99 -13.10 -1.25 -14.18
N GLY A 100 -14.25 -0.75 -13.75
CA GLY A 100 -14.36 0.19 -12.62
C GLY A 100 -13.83 -0.35 -11.28
N ILE A 101 -13.64 -1.68 -11.15
CA ILE A 101 -12.98 -2.30 -9.98
C ILE A 101 -11.52 -1.81 -9.84
N THR A 102 -10.90 -1.32 -10.91
CA THR A 102 -9.59 -0.66 -10.87
C THR A 102 -9.44 0.29 -9.68
N LEU A 103 -10.44 1.13 -9.46
CA LEU A 103 -10.44 2.08 -8.34
C LEU A 103 -10.27 1.38 -6.98
N LEU A 104 -10.96 0.26 -6.77
CA LEU A 104 -10.81 -0.53 -5.53
C LEU A 104 -9.43 -1.19 -5.44
N CYS A 105 -8.92 -1.70 -6.57
CA CYS A 105 -7.60 -2.33 -6.63
C CYS A 105 -6.48 -1.39 -6.18
N VAL A 106 -6.62 -0.09 -6.38
CA VAL A 106 -5.60 0.91 -6.00
C VAL A 106 -5.91 1.59 -4.67
N LEU A 107 -7.17 1.92 -4.36
CA LEU A 107 -7.51 2.64 -3.14
C LEU A 107 -7.46 1.76 -1.88
N LEU A 108 -7.82 0.48 -1.98
CA LEU A 108 -7.73 -0.41 -0.82
C LEU A 108 -6.28 -0.62 -0.36
N PRO A 109 -5.32 -0.98 -1.22
CA PRO A 109 -3.91 -1.03 -0.82
C PRO A 109 -3.40 0.30 -0.26
N LEU A 110 -3.72 1.43 -0.91
CA LEU A 110 -3.34 2.75 -0.42
C LEU A 110 -3.83 2.99 1.01
N PHE A 111 -5.13 2.80 1.25
CA PHE A 111 -5.72 3.02 2.56
C PHE A 111 -5.10 2.11 3.63
N PHE A 112 -5.00 0.80 3.37
CA PHE A 112 -4.49 -0.14 4.37
C PHE A 112 -2.99 0.03 4.63
N CYS A 113 -2.20 0.40 3.62
CA CYS A 113 -0.78 0.70 3.81
C CYS A 113 -0.59 1.99 4.62
N LEU A 114 -1.35 3.03 4.33
CA LEU A 114 -1.35 4.26 5.13
C LEU A 114 -1.86 4.01 6.56
N TYR A 115 -2.86 3.16 6.73
CA TYR A 115 -3.29 2.73 8.06
C TYR A 115 -2.18 2.01 8.81
N GLY A 116 -1.47 1.09 8.16
CA GLY A 116 -0.32 0.40 8.74
C GLY A 116 0.79 1.37 9.16
N LEU A 117 1.14 2.32 8.30
CA LEU A 117 2.09 3.39 8.61
C LEU A 117 1.63 4.21 9.83
N MET A 118 0.40 4.73 9.79
CA MET A 118 -0.13 5.57 10.88
C MET A 118 -0.25 4.78 12.19
N ARG A 119 -0.61 3.50 12.13
CA ARG A 119 -0.65 2.64 13.30
C ARG A 119 0.75 2.46 13.91
N CYS A 120 1.76 2.21 13.08
CA CYS A 120 3.14 2.07 13.56
C CYS A 120 3.63 3.36 14.24
N VAL A 121 3.28 4.53 13.72
CA VAL A 121 3.71 5.82 14.27
C VAL A 121 2.88 6.22 15.49
N VAL A 122 1.56 6.31 15.33
CA VAL A 122 0.66 6.85 16.37
C VAL A 122 0.67 6.02 17.64
N LEU A 123 0.49 4.69 17.52
CA LEU A 123 0.48 3.82 18.71
C LEU A 123 1.85 3.73 19.39
N ARG A 124 2.87 4.20 18.72
CA ARG A 124 4.19 4.34 19.32
C ARG A 124 4.32 5.63 20.14
N LEU A 125 3.74 6.73 19.64
CA LEU A 125 3.75 8.02 20.32
C LEU A 125 2.76 8.04 21.48
N ASP A 126 1.55 7.53 21.26
CA ASP A 126 0.49 7.41 22.26
C ASP A 126 -0.35 6.12 22.07
N PRO A 127 -0.10 5.08 22.86
CA PRO A 127 -0.82 3.81 22.78
C PRO A 127 -2.33 3.91 23.07
N ALA A 128 -2.78 5.00 23.72
CA ALA A 128 -4.20 5.20 24.03
C ALA A 128 -5.03 5.60 22.80
N GLN A 129 -4.40 6.17 21.77
CA GLN A 129 -5.06 6.71 20.58
C GLN A 129 -5.40 5.64 19.52
N LYS A 130 -6.14 4.60 19.91
CA LYS A 130 -6.43 3.43 19.04
C LYS A 130 -7.22 3.77 17.77
N HIS A 131 -8.00 4.84 17.76
CA HIS A 131 -8.84 5.24 16.63
C HIS A 131 -8.17 6.27 15.71
N LEU A 132 -7.15 6.99 16.20
CA LEU A 132 -6.46 8.03 15.44
C LEU A 132 -5.77 7.51 14.15
N PRO A 133 -5.14 6.32 14.13
CA PRO A 133 -4.57 5.78 12.90
C PRO A 133 -5.57 5.64 11.75
N TRP A 134 -6.81 5.23 12.05
CA TRP A 134 -7.89 5.13 11.06
C TRP A 134 -8.28 6.49 10.50
N ALA A 135 -8.45 7.49 11.36
CA ALA A 135 -8.79 8.84 10.95
C ALA A 135 -7.70 9.46 10.07
N LEU A 136 -6.44 9.30 10.46
CA LEU A 136 -5.30 9.82 9.70
C LEU A 136 -5.13 9.09 8.37
N ALA A 137 -5.28 7.77 8.33
CA ALA A 137 -5.22 7.00 7.09
C ALA A 137 -6.31 7.45 6.10
N LEU A 138 -7.55 7.65 6.60
CA LEU A 138 -8.65 8.14 5.78
C LEU A 138 -8.40 9.55 5.27
N LEU A 139 -7.92 10.46 6.14
CA LEU A 139 -7.56 11.83 5.76
C LEU A 139 -6.46 11.85 4.70
N LEU A 140 -5.40 11.06 4.89
CA LEU A 140 -4.30 10.99 3.94
C LEU A 140 -4.74 10.39 2.61
N THR A 141 -5.58 9.34 2.63
CA THR A 141 -6.15 8.75 1.40
C THR A 141 -7.00 9.79 0.66
N PHE A 142 -7.86 10.53 1.38
CA PHE A 142 -8.68 11.58 0.81
C PHE A 142 -7.81 12.71 0.24
N ALA A 143 -6.82 13.19 1.00
CA ALA A 143 -5.90 14.24 0.55
C ALA A 143 -5.10 13.79 -0.68
N PHE A 144 -4.69 12.53 -0.75
CA PHE A 144 -4.00 11.95 -1.90
C PHE A 144 -4.89 11.98 -3.15
N ILE A 145 -6.16 11.57 -3.02
CA ILE A 145 -7.12 11.58 -4.14
C ILE A 145 -7.34 13.01 -4.64
N GLN A 146 -7.56 13.97 -3.71
CA GLN A 146 -7.83 15.36 -4.07
C GLN A 146 -6.61 16.10 -4.63
N GLY A 147 -5.41 15.74 -4.18
CA GLY A 147 -4.14 16.33 -4.63
C GLY A 147 -3.56 15.67 -5.88
N MET A 148 -4.22 14.66 -6.46
CA MET A 148 -3.70 13.94 -7.61
C MET A 148 -3.76 14.79 -8.88
N PRO A 149 -2.63 15.05 -9.58
CA PRO A 149 -2.60 15.93 -10.76
C PRO A 149 -3.44 15.39 -11.93
N SER A 150 -3.47 14.08 -12.13
CA SER A 150 -4.24 13.41 -13.17
C SER A 150 -5.02 12.23 -12.56
N PRO A 151 -6.23 12.46 -12.04
CA PRO A 151 -7.05 11.39 -11.47
C PRO A 151 -7.42 10.30 -12.50
N VAL A 152 -7.54 10.68 -13.77
CA VAL A 152 -7.85 9.72 -14.85
C VAL A 152 -6.75 8.65 -14.94
N GLU A 153 -5.50 9.07 -14.97
CA GLU A 153 -4.36 8.17 -15.09
C GLU A 153 -4.04 7.45 -13.78
N GLY A 154 -4.18 8.14 -12.66
CA GLY A 154 -3.77 7.60 -11.35
C GLY A 154 -4.83 6.76 -10.63
N LEU A 155 -6.12 6.85 -11.05
CA LEU A 155 -7.21 6.13 -10.36
C LEU A 155 -8.05 5.27 -11.31
N TYR A 156 -8.27 5.71 -12.56
CA TYR A 156 -9.24 5.07 -13.45
C TYR A 156 -8.60 4.33 -14.61
N TRP A 157 -7.39 4.67 -15.02
CA TRP A 157 -6.63 3.89 -15.99
C TRP A 157 -5.81 2.82 -15.26
N PHE A 158 -6.12 1.53 -15.50
CA PHE A 158 -5.56 0.43 -14.72
C PHE A 158 -4.04 0.37 -14.81
N ASN A 159 -3.47 0.46 -16.01
CA ASN A 159 -2.02 0.42 -16.19
C ASN A 159 -1.35 1.58 -15.45
N GLY A 160 -1.83 2.81 -15.66
CA GLY A 160 -1.29 4.00 -14.98
C GLY A 160 -1.41 3.89 -13.46
N ALA A 161 -2.57 3.48 -12.95
CA ALA A 161 -2.82 3.40 -11.51
C ALA A 161 -2.02 2.27 -10.84
N MET A 162 -2.06 1.05 -11.41
CA MET A 162 -1.43 -0.14 -10.82
C MET A 162 0.09 -0.17 -10.97
N ASN A 163 0.62 0.54 -11.98
CA ASN A 163 2.07 0.60 -12.16
C ASN A 163 2.77 1.48 -11.11
N TYR A 164 2.05 2.37 -10.43
CA TYR A 164 2.65 3.31 -9.47
C TYR A 164 2.09 3.14 -8.06
N LEU A 165 0.78 3.30 -7.89
CA LEU A 165 0.16 3.53 -6.59
C LEU A 165 0.34 2.39 -5.59
N PRO A 166 0.20 1.10 -5.94
CA PRO A 166 0.40 0.01 -4.98
C PRO A 166 1.83 -0.05 -4.44
N TYR A 167 2.83 0.22 -5.28
CA TYR A 167 4.23 0.15 -4.87
C TYR A 167 4.64 1.31 -3.97
N PHE A 168 4.16 2.53 -4.24
CA PHE A 168 4.31 3.66 -3.31
C PHE A 168 3.54 3.43 -2.01
N SER A 169 2.38 2.81 -2.07
CA SER A 169 1.62 2.43 -0.86
C SER A 169 2.40 1.45 0.01
N LEU A 170 2.98 0.40 -0.60
CA LEU A 170 3.83 -0.56 0.11
C LEU A 170 5.09 0.10 0.67
N ALA A 171 5.70 1.05 -0.04
CA ALA A 171 6.85 1.81 0.47
C ALA A 171 6.48 2.64 1.71
N ALA A 172 5.29 3.25 1.73
CA ALA A 172 4.78 3.94 2.92
C ALA A 172 4.57 2.98 4.10
N LEU A 173 3.99 1.80 3.88
CA LEU A 173 3.87 0.76 4.91
C LEU A 173 5.26 0.35 5.42
N ASN A 174 6.19 0.12 4.51
CA ASN A 174 7.54 -0.31 4.86
C ASN A 174 8.31 0.74 5.69
N ALA A 175 8.12 2.02 5.39
CA ALA A 175 8.60 3.13 6.23
C ALA A 175 8.03 3.06 7.67
N GLY A 176 6.74 2.75 7.81
CA GLY A 176 6.11 2.55 9.12
C GLY A 176 6.67 1.36 9.89
N LEU A 177 6.89 0.24 9.20
CA LEU A 177 7.51 -0.96 9.80
C LEU A 177 8.96 -0.69 10.23
N ALA A 178 9.75 -0.01 9.40
CA ALA A 178 11.11 0.40 9.74
C ALA A 178 11.12 1.36 10.92
N PHE A 179 10.20 2.34 10.96
CA PHE A 179 10.03 3.21 12.11
C PHE A 179 9.73 2.42 13.37
N ALA A 180 8.79 1.47 13.32
CA ALA A 180 8.44 0.65 14.48
C ALA A 180 9.63 -0.21 14.96
N LEU A 181 10.39 -0.80 14.05
CA LEU A 181 11.59 -1.60 14.38
C LEU A 181 12.70 -0.76 15.01
N CYS A 182 12.96 0.44 14.47
CA CYS A 182 14.01 1.31 14.96
C CYS A 182 13.66 2.06 16.24
N PHE A 183 12.38 2.42 16.40
CA PHE A 183 11.95 3.35 17.44
C PHE A 183 10.97 2.75 18.46
N ALA A 184 10.50 1.53 18.28
CA ALA A 184 9.64 0.86 19.25
C ALA A 184 10.45 0.26 20.39
N GLY A 185 10.35 0.82 21.61
CA GLY A 185 11.12 0.37 22.79
C GLY A 185 10.82 -1.07 23.24
N LYS A 186 9.60 -1.55 23.07
CA LYS A 186 9.18 -2.87 23.63
C LYS A 186 8.33 -3.66 22.63
N LEU A 187 8.85 -3.91 21.44
CA LEU A 187 8.25 -4.94 20.59
C LEU A 187 8.64 -6.33 21.13
N VAL A 188 7.65 -7.21 21.27
CA VAL A 188 7.95 -8.61 21.58
C VAL A 188 8.70 -9.28 20.41
N PRO A 189 9.55 -10.28 20.65
CA PRO A 189 10.38 -10.90 19.59
C PRO A 189 9.58 -11.33 18.36
N ARG A 190 8.39 -11.93 18.57
CA ARG A 190 7.48 -12.34 17.48
C ARG A 190 7.06 -11.16 16.58
N GLN A 191 6.78 -9.99 17.17
CA GLN A 191 6.40 -8.80 16.39
C GLN A 191 7.59 -8.27 15.59
N LYS A 192 8.81 -8.28 16.16
CA LYS A 192 10.02 -7.87 15.43
C LYS A 192 10.24 -8.73 14.19
N VAL A 193 10.15 -10.06 14.36
CA VAL A 193 10.29 -11.00 13.24
C VAL A 193 9.20 -10.77 12.18
N LEU A 194 7.94 -10.64 12.60
CA LEU A 194 6.83 -10.40 11.69
C LEU A 194 7.03 -9.10 10.89
N TYR A 195 7.41 -8.01 11.56
CA TYR A 195 7.62 -6.71 10.90
C TYR A 195 8.81 -6.75 9.93
N ALA A 196 9.90 -7.42 10.32
CA ALA A 196 11.05 -7.60 9.45
C ALA A 196 10.70 -8.43 8.21
N LEU A 197 10.05 -9.58 8.38
CA LEU A 197 9.61 -10.43 7.26
C LEU A 197 8.64 -9.70 6.33
N THR A 198 7.65 -8.99 6.88
CA THR A 198 6.71 -8.19 6.08
C THR A 198 7.46 -7.10 5.32
N GLY A 199 8.40 -6.42 5.97
CA GLY A 199 9.23 -5.39 5.32
C GLY A 199 10.10 -5.94 4.18
N CYS A 200 10.68 -7.13 4.36
CA CYS A 200 11.42 -7.82 3.30
C CYS A 200 10.53 -8.16 2.10
N VAL A 201 9.35 -8.73 2.36
CA VAL A 201 8.40 -9.07 1.28
C VAL A 201 7.94 -7.81 0.55
N CYS A 202 7.58 -6.73 1.29
CA CYS A 202 7.25 -5.44 0.68
C CYS A 202 8.40 -4.93 -0.21
N SER A 203 9.64 -4.97 0.29
CA SER A 203 10.81 -4.50 -0.47
C SER A 203 11.03 -5.30 -1.76
N LEU A 204 10.85 -6.62 -1.73
CA LEU A 204 10.93 -7.47 -2.92
C LEU A 204 9.83 -7.11 -3.93
N VAL A 205 8.59 -6.95 -3.48
CA VAL A 205 7.47 -6.58 -4.36
C VAL A 205 7.68 -5.18 -4.95
N ILE A 206 8.10 -4.22 -4.15
CA ILE A 206 8.37 -2.84 -4.60
C ILE A 206 9.48 -2.82 -5.64
N GLY A 207 10.61 -3.49 -5.38
CA GLY A 207 11.76 -3.53 -6.28
C GLY A 207 11.45 -4.21 -7.62
N GLY A 208 10.58 -5.22 -7.61
CA GLY A 208 10.12 -5.88 -8.84
C GLY A 208 8.95 -5.20 -9.54
N GLY A 209 8.32 -4.23 -8.88
CA GLY A 209 7.11 -3.59 -9.37
C GLY A 209 7.32 -2.21 -9.97
N HIS A 210 8.18 -1.37 -9.38
CA HIS A 210 8.41 0.00 -9.87
C HIS A 210 9.78 0.54 -9.44
N GLN A 211 10.60 0.97 -10.41
CA GLN A 211 12.00 1.37 -10.18
C GLN A 211 12.12 2.56 -9.21
N VAL A 212 11.32 3.62 -9.41
CA VAL A 212 11.38 4.84 -8.57
C VAL A 212 10.89 4.54 -7.15
N ALA A 213 9.81 3.75 -7.00
CA ALA A 213 9.35 3.32 -5.68
C ALA A 213 10.41 2.43 -4.99
N GLY A 214 11.10 1.58 -5.75
CA GLY A 214 12.21 0.77 -5.28
C GLY A 214 13.36 1.62 -4.74
N LEU A 215 13.79 2.62 -5.50
CA LEU A 215 14.83 3.56 -5.06
C LEU A 215 14.40 4.33 -3.81
N LEU A 216 13.19 4.87 -3.79
CA LEU A 216 12.65 5.57 -2.62
C LEU A 216 12.62 4.67 -1.39
N ASN A 217 12.18 3.42 -1.54
CA ASN A 217 12.14 2.43 -0.45
C ASN A 217 13.56 2.18 0.10
N VAL A 218 14.56 2.01 -0.76
CA VAL A 218 15.97 1.84 -0.34
C VAL A 218 16.46 3.06 0.44
N LEU A 219 16.22 4.28 -0.07
CA LEU A 219 16.63 5.52 0.60
C LEU A 219 15.97 5.66 2.00
N VAL A 220 14.70 5.35 2.12
CA VAL A 220 13.97 5.38 3.40
C VAL A 220 14.54 4.35 4.39
N LEU A 221 14.81 3.14 3.92
CA LEU A 221 15.40 2.09 4.78
C LEU A 221 16.83 2.42 5.21
N LEU A 222 17.65 2.99 4.31
CA LEU A 222 19.00 3.46 4.65
C LEU A 222 18.93 4.59 5.69
N LEU A 223 18.04 5.56 5.51
CA LEU A 223 17.83 6.61 6.50
C LEU A 223 17.43 6.02 7.86
N ALA A 224 16.49 5.10 7.88
CA ALA A 224 16.07 4.43 9.10
C ALA A 224 17.23 3.68 9.77
N ALA A 225 18.05 2.98 9.00
CA ALA A 225 19.24 2.27 9.51
C ALA A 225 20.27 3.22 10.12
N VAL A 226 20.57 4.34 9.45
CA VAL A 226 21.48 5.38 9.96
C VAL A 226 20.96 6.00 11.25
N LEU A 227 19.67 6.33 11.31
CA LEU A 227 19.06 6.90 12.51
C LEU A 227 19.03 5.89 13.66
N CYS A 228 18.83 4.61 13.36
CA CYS A 228 18.88 3.53 14.34
C CYS A 228 20.29 3.34 14.89
N ALA A 229 21.32 3.34 14.02
CA ALA A 229 22.71 3.17 14.40
C ALA A 229 23.28 4.33 15.25
N ARG A 230 22.76 5.54 15.04
CA ARG A 230 23.17 6.73 15.82
C ARG A 230 22.51 6.82 17.20
N ARG A 231 21.61 5.93 17.55
CA ARG A 231 21.06 5.91 18.91
C ARG A 231 22.09 5.40 19.88
N PRO A 232 22.38 6.14 20.98
CA PRO A 232 23.17 5.58 22.05
C PRO A 232 22.46 4.32 22.53
N THR A 233 23.16 3.22 22.43
CA THR A 233 22.69 1.91 22.90
C THR A 233 22.49 2.03 24.42
N CYS A 234 21.25 2.24 24.84
CA CYS A 234 20.83 1.99 26.22
C CYS A 234 20.78 0.48 26.49
N LEU A 235 21.79 -0.26 25.98
CA LEU A 235 21.93 -1.71 26.11
C LEU A 235 22.90 -2.10 27.22
N LEU A 236 23.48 -1.12 27.95
CA LEU A 236 24.45 -1.36 29.01
C LEU A 236 23.89 -1.14 30.43
N TYR A 237 22.56 -1.09 30.61
CA TYR A 237 21.99 -0.88 31.95
C TYR A 237 21.17 -2.07 32.46
N THR A 238 21.69 -3.28 32.32
CA THR A 238 21.04 -4.47 32.92
C THR A 238 22.02 -5.45 33.55
N SER A 239 23.29 -5.11 33.73
CA SER A 239 24.21 -6.03 34.40
C SER A 239 24.71 -5.60 35.79
N ASP A 240 24.52 -4.36 36.23
CA ASP A 240 25.12 -3.88 37.46
C ASP A 240 24.14 -3.60 38.63
N ALA A 241 22.93 -4.11 38.55
CA ALA A 241 21.95 -3.99 39.66
C ALA A 241 21.65 -5.34 40.33
N ALA A 242 22.58 -6.28 40.27
CA ALA A 242 22.43 -7.61 40.92
C ALA A 242 23.52 -7.93 41.95
N ASP A 243 24.41 -6.97 42.21
CA ASP A 243 25.42 -7.15 43.26
C ASP A 243 25.43 -5.93 44.20
N ASP A 244 24.40 -5.81 45.07
CA ASP A 244 24.47 -5.18 46.40
C ASP A 244 23.30 -5.66 47.27
#